data_a6ec030fb8a257fa65b53c5f4a01968f
#
_entry.id   a6ec030fb8a257fa65b53c5f4a01968f
#
_cell.length_a   1.000
_cell.length_b   1.000
_cell.length_c   1.000
_cell.angle_alpha   90.00
_cell.angle_beta   90.00
_cell.angle_gamma   90.00
#
_symmetry.space_group_name_H-M   'P 1'
#
loop_
_entity.id
_entity.type
_entity.pdbx_description
1 polymer ?
#
loop_
_entity_poly.entity_id
_entity_poly.type
_entity_poly.pdbx_seq_one_letter_code
_entity_poly.pdbx_strand_id
1 'polypeptide(L)'
;MNRLKKRFLLFLFSMLLSVPMLAQTTDAEERRLSDIVDIYFEGTNDYEFYVAIGNYRKYVDKQDDKMKYYFSWSKEIEYDINHNHFNEALEKTEQFRLMLQDAQEERYYFLVDYLMGIFYGARDNNSLCQEYLTKAYEAIQNDEKLLHERVNVLHMLININIFGDQLKAYNYADKALAMTTDSTDLCTTYALKSMAALAHSDQAMFEKCYAQIQKLRKGKGDDYQYNRYVRIGRHTFNQDYELAAKICDSLTFEVGRLYFLSAVYHMSGDKNAEIRTLRNLIEAIGHRNDELSSLTISNIQNEFNQDCEQLHAHKIQLLLTGIIVFLITIGFIAVGYLYHKRHAKNK
;
A
#
# COMPACT_ATOMS: atom_id res chain seq x y z
N MET A 1 24.15 8.52 58.66
CA MET A 1 23.09 7.85 57.85
C MET A 1 22.36 8.77 56.86
N ASN A 2 22.49 10.11 56.93
CA ASN A 2 21.70 11.03 56.08
C ASN A 2 22.32 11.45 54.72
N ARG A 3 23.64 11.33 54.54
CA ARG A 3 24.28 11.75 53.27
C ARG A 3 24.17 10.70 52.15
N LEU A 4 24.16 9.41 52.49
CA LEU A 4 24.01 8.33 51.47
C LEU A 4 22.56 8.24 50.94
N LYS A 5 21.56 8.40 51.84
CA LYS A 5 20.15 8.43 51.43
C LYS A 5 19.82 9.63 50.54
N LYS A 6 20.39 10.82 50.82
CA LYS A 6 20.22 11.98 49.94
C LYS A 6 20.86 11.80 48.55
N ARG A 7 22.03 11.15 48.47
CA ARG A 7 22.69 10.87 47.18
C ARG A 7 21.94 9.80 46.36
N PHE A 8 21.37 8.80 47.06
CA PHE A 8 20.56 7.76 46.41
C PHE A 8 19.20 8.32 45.90
N LEU A 9 18.57 9.21 46.66
CA LEU A 9 17.35 9.91 46.24
C LEU A 9 17.60 10.86 45.06
N LEU A 10 18.72 11.58 45.04
CA LEU A 10 19.12 12.44 43.93
C LEU A 10 19.44 11.63 42.63
N PHE A 11 20.04 10.46 42.80
CA PHE A 11 20.30 9.55 41.66
C PHE A 11 19.01 8.95 41.11
N LEU A 12 18.06 8.53 41.94
CA LEU A 12 16.73 8.08 41.53
C LEU A 12 15.91 9.19 40.86
N PHE A 13 16.02 10.44 41.35
CA PHE A 13 15.33 11.60 40.75
C PHE A 13 15.95 12.01 39.43
N SER A 14 17.26 11.87 39.26
CA SER A 14 17.93 12.09 37.95
C SER A 14 17.60 11.01 36.92
N MET A 15 17.43 9.75 37.34
CA MET A 15 16.94 8.67 36.47
C MET A 15 15.47 8.86 36.06
N LEU A 16 14.60 9.33 36.97
CA LEU A 16 13.20 9.62 36.68
C LEU A 16 13.00 10.83 35.75
N LEU A 17 13.94 11.79 35.75
CA LEU A 17 13.92 12.94 34.84
C LEU A 17 14.53 12.64 33.47
N SER A 18 15.38 11.61 33.37
CA SER A 18 16.01 11.22 32.10
C SER A 18 15.10 10.37 31.21
N VAL A 19 14.14 9.63 31.77
CA VAL A 19 13.21 8.78 31.03
C VAL A 19 12.29 9.59 30.11
N PRO A 20 11.60 10.67 30.56
CA PRO A 20 10.77 11.46 29.65
C PRO A 20 11.58 12.27 28.61
N MET A 21 12.84 12.62 28.94
CA MET A 21 13.70 13.35 28.00
C MET A 21 14.25 12.43 26.89
N LEU A 22 14.50 11.14 27.18
CA LEU A 22 14.86 10.13 26.19
C LEU A 22 13.66 9.77 25.30
N ALA A 23 12.45 9.67 25.83
CA ALA A 23 11.24 9.44 25.06
C ALA A 23 10.93 10.62 24.12
N GLN A 24 11.08 11.87 24.57
CA GLN A 24 10.90 13.05 23.73
C GLN A 24 11.96 13.17 22.62
N THR A 25 13.21 12.72 22.86
CA THR A 25 14.25 12.73 21.83
C THR A 25 14.07 11.62 20.81
N THR A 26 13.55 10.45 21.19
CA THR A 26 13.22 9.36 20.26
C THR A 26 12.06 9.75 19.36
N ASP A 27 11.00 10.33 19.87
CA ASP A 27 9.87 10.83 19.07
C ASP A 27 10.29 11.92 18.08
N ALA A 28 11.21 12.81 18.44
CA ALA A 28 11.68 13.88 17.57
C ALA A 28 12.54 13.33 16.42
N GLU A 29 13.41 12.36 16.68
CA GLU A 29 14.25 11.74 15.66
C GLU A 29 13.42 10.88 14.71
N GLU A 30 12.44 10.15 15.22
CA GLU A 30 11.50 9.39 14.41
C GLU A 30 10.74 10.29 13.44
N ARG A 31 10.14 11.39 13.95
CA ARG A 31 9.44 12.36 13.09
C ARG A 31 10.36 12.92 12.02
N ARG A 32 11.58 13.33 12.39
CA ARG A 32 12.55 13.85 11.43
C ARG A 32 12.85 12.86 10.30
N LEU A 33 13.02 11.57 10.63
CA LEU A 33 13.29 10.52 9.64
C LEU A 33 12.04 10.24 8.77
N SER A 34 10.86 10.22 9.37
CA SER A 34 9.59 10.08 8.64
C SER A 34 9.36 11.25 7.69
N ASP A 35 9.54 12.49 8.15
CA ASP A 35 9.38 13.69 7.33
C ASP A 35 10.33 13.67 6.12
N ILE A 36 11.56 13.19 6.28
CA ILE A 36 12.52 13.03 5.19
C ILE A 36 12.02 11.98 4.17
N VAL A 37 11.49 10.85 4.63
CA VAL A 37 10.89 9.84 3.76
C VAL A 37 9.73 10.44 2.96
N ASP A 38 8.85 11.21 3.61
CA ASP A 38 7.69 11.83 2.94
C ASP A 38 8.11 12.85 1.88
N ILE A 39 9.15 13.64 2.14
CA ILE A 39 9.72 14.59 1.18
C ILE A 39 10.23 13.87 -0.08
N TYR A 40 10.97 12.78 0.09
CA TYR A 40 11.53 12.05 -1.06
C TYR A 40 10.52 11.12 -1.72
N PHE A 41 9.47 10.69 -1.03
CA PHE A 41 8.38 9.90 -1.59
C PHE A 41 7.64 10.63 -2.72
N GLU A 42 7.46 11.94 -2.57
CA GLU A 42 6.86 12.80 -3.60
C GLU A 42 7.87 13.27 -4.66
N GLY A 43 9.16 12.97 -4.46
CA GLY A 43 10.25 13.39 -5.33
C GLY A 43 10.49 12.43 -6.49
N THR A 44 11.44 12.79 -7.35
CA THR A 44 11.86 11.97 -8.51
C THR A 44 13.27 11.40 -8.34
N ASN A 45 13.85 11.49 -7.15
CA ASN A 45 15.19 11.00 -6.86
C ASN A 45 15.13 9.67 -6.09
N ASP A 46 15.13 8.58 -6.83
CA ASP A 46 15.04 7.22 -6.28
C ASP A 46 16.13 6.94 -5.24
N TYR A 47 17.36 7.33 -5.52
CA TYR A 47 18.48 7.09 -4.60
C TYR A 47 18.25 7.70 -3.22
N GLU A 48 17.83 8.96 -3.17
CA GLU A 48 17.57 9.66 -1.91
C GLU A 48 16.38 9.03 -1.16
N PHE A 49 15.34 8.61 -1.89
CA PHE A 49 14.21 7.92 -1.30
C PHE A 49 14.64 6.59 -0.65
N TYR A 50 15.37 5.73 -1.37
CA TYR A 50 15.79 4.44 -0.82
C TYR A 50 16.77 4.58 0.36
N VAL A 51 17.61 5.60 0.36
CA VAL A 51 18.46 5.92 1.51
C VAL A 51 17.61 6.37 2.70
N ALA A 52 16.63 7.24 2.49
CA ALA A 52 15.75 7.76 3.53
C ALA A 52 14.90 6.64 4.17
N ILE A 53 14.21 5.83 3.35
CA ILE A 53 13.36 4.73 3.86
C ILE A 53 14.19 3.65 4.55
N GLY A 54 15.40 3.35 4.05
CA GLY A 54 16.32 2.41 4.67
C GLY A 54 16.82 2.89 6.04
N ASN A 55 17.07 4.19 6.20
CA ASN A 55 17.46 4.78 7.49
C ASN A 55 16.28 4.78 8.48
N TYR A 56 15.09 5.13 8.04
CA TYR A 56 13.88 5.06 8.87
C TYR A 56 13.61 3.62 9.33
N ARG A 57 13.67 2.65 8.42
CA ARG A 57 13.47 1.21 8.72
C ARG A 57 14.46 0.70 9.77
N LYS A 58 15.75 1.02 9.63
CA LYS A 58 16.77 0.68 10.62
C LYS A 58 16.53 1.31 12.00
N TYR A 59 15.95 2.51 12.01
CA TYR A 59 15.61 3.19 13.25
C TYR A 59 14.47 2.49 13.98
N VAL A 60 13.34 2.23 13.30
CA VAL A 60 12.16 1.58 13.90
C VAL A 60 12.42 0.13 14.28
N ASP A 61 13.27 -0.59 13.53
CA ASP A 61 13.73 -1.94 13.88
C ASP A 61 14.48 -1.97 15.22
N LYS A 62 15.37 -0.99 15.46
CA LYS A 62 16.07 -0.84 16.75
C LYS A 62 15.14 -0.51 17.91
N GLN A 63 13.97 0.07 17.65
CA GLN A 63 12.95 0.35 18.67
C GLN A 63 12.00 -0.82 18.90
N ASP A 64 12.16 -1.94 18.15
CA ASP A 64 11.26 -3.10 18.15
C ASP A 64 9.81 -2.73 17.78
N ASP A 65 9.64 -1.66 16.97
CA ASP A 65 8.33 -1.24 16.45
C ASP A 65 8.00 -1.99 15.15
N LYS A 66 7.49 -3.21 15.31
CA LYS A 66 7.14 -4.09 14.18
C LYS A 66 6.13 -3.46 13.23
N MET A 67 5.16 -2.71 13.76
CA MET A 67 4.16 -2.07 12.92
C MET A 67 4.82 -1.09 11.95
N LYS A 68 5.59 -0.12 12.45
CA LYS A 68 6.29 0.85 11.61
C LYS A 68 7.33 0.20 10.70
N TYR A 69 7.97 -0.89 11.16
CA TYR A 69 8.91 -1.66 10.36
C TYR A 69 8.22 -2.21 9.09
N TYR A 70 7.08 -2.91 9.23
CA TYR A 70 6.35 -3.45 8.09
C TYR A 70 5.70 -2.38 7.22
N PHE A 71 5.21 -1.30 7.82
CA PHE A 71 4.74 -0.14 7.05
C PHE A 71 5.85 0.52 6.23
N SER A 72 7.09 0.53 6.72
CA SER A 72 8.21 1.05 5.94
C SER A 72 8.53 0.20 4.70
N TRP A 73 8.32 -1.12 4.76
CA TRP A 73 8.39 -2.01 3.60
C TRP A 73 7.27 -1.74 2.60
N SER A 74 6.03 -1.62 3.11
CA SER A 74 4.89 -1.27 2.26
C SER A 74 5.10 0.06 1.54
N LYS A 75 5.59 1.08 2.25
CA LYS A 75 5.86 2.41 1.67
C LYS A 75 6.95 2.39 0.59
N GLU A 76 7.98 1.56 0.73
CA GLU A 76 8.99 1.38 -0.30
C GLU A 76 8.40 0.77 -1.58
N ILE A 77 7.56 -0.26 -1.44
CA ILE A 77 6.91 -0.92 -2.58
C ILE A 77 5.88 0.02 -3.23
N GLU A 78 5.15 0.79 -2.44
CA GLU A 78 4.23 1.82 -2.94
C GLU A 78 4.96 2.89 -3.76
N TYR A 79 6.16 3.30 -3.32
CA TYR A 79 7.02 4.19 -4.09
C TYR A 79 7.35 3.60 -5.46
N ASP A 80 7.75 2.33 -5.53
CA ASP A 80 8.06 1.65 -6.78
C ASP A 80 6.85 1.62 -7.72
N ILE A 81 5.65 1.34 -7.19
CA ILE A 81 4.40 1.36 -7.98
C ILE A 81 4.14 2.76 -8.53
N ASN A 82 4.27 3.80 -7.71
CA ASN A 82 3.99 5.19 -8.09
C ASN A 82 4.99 5.73 -9.12
N HIS A 83 6.21 5.19 -9.15
CA HIS A 83 7.26 5.56 -10.11
C HIS A 83 7.36 4.60 -11.30
N ASN A 84 6.38 3.71 -11.48
CA ASN A 84 6.30 2.72 -12.56
C ASN A 84 7.43 1.67 -12.55
N HIS A 85 8.08 1.43 -11.42
CA HIS A 85 9.04 0.34 -11.23
C HIS A 85 8.30 -0.98 -10.94
N PHE A 86 7.43 -1.38 -11.86
CA PHE A 86 6.45 -2.45 -11.62
C PHE A 86 7.06 -3.83 -11.37
N ASN A 87 8.18 -4.16 -12.01
CA ASN A 87 8.86 -5.44 -11.81
C ASN A 87 9.46 -5.51 -10.41
N GLU A 88 10.13 -4.44 -9.99
CA GLU A 88 10.72 -4.29 -8.66
C GLU A 88 9.62 -4.32 -7.59
N ALA A 89 8.49 -3.65 -7.84
CA ALA A 89 7.35 -3.63 -6.93
C ALA A 89 6.78 -5.04 -6.71
N LEU A 90 6.60 -5.83 -7.76
CA LEU A 90 6.10 -7.21 -7.65
C LEU A 90 7.10 -8.12 -6.94
N GLU A 91 8.38 -8.06 -7.30
CA GLU A 91 9.42 -8.85 -6.64
C GLU A 91 9.51 -8.53 -5.15
N LYS A 92 9.52 -7.24 -4.79
CA LYS A 92 9.55 -6.81 -3.39
C LYS A 92 8.26 -7.19 -2.65
N THR A 93 7.09 -7.14 -3.30
CA THR A 93 5.82 -7.57 -2.69
C THR A 93 5.86 -9.05 -2.34
N GLU A 94 6.39 -9.89 -3.21
CA GLU A 94 6.55 -11.32 -2.94
C GLU A 94 7.58 -11.57 -1.83
N GLN A 95 8.72 -10.89 -1.85
CA GLN A 95 9.71 -10.96 -0.76
C GLN A 95 9.10 -10.52 0.58
N PHE A 96 8.28 -9.48 0.58
CA PHE A 96 7.58 -8.99 1.76
C PHE A 96 6.56 -10.02 2.28
N ARG A 97 5.81 -10.67 1.39
CA ARG A 97 4.88 -11.75 1.72
C ARG A 97 5.59 -12.91 2.41
N LEU A 98 6.72 -13.38 1.84
CA LEU A 98 7.54 -14.45 2.41
C LEU A 98 8.11 -14.05 3.76
N MET A 99 8.61 -12.82 3.91
CA MET A 99 9.12 -12.30 5.18
C MET A 99 8.05 -12.31 6.28
N LEU A 100 6.82 -11.91 5.99
CA LEU A 100 5.69 -11.95 6.93
C LEU A 100 5.34 -13.39 7.30
N GLN A 101 5.39 -14.32 6.32
CA GLN A 101 5.14 -15.74 6.53
C GLN A 101 6.19 -16.37 7.45
N ASP A 102 7.48 -16.14 7.19
CA ASP A 102 8.58 -16.65 8.00
C ASP A 102 8.54 -16.10 9.44
N ALA A 103 8.16 -14.83 9.58
CA ALA A 103 7.99 -14.18 10.88
C ALA A 103 6.69 -14.55 11.60
N GLN A 104 5.77 -15.27 10.95
CA GLN A 104 4.42 -15.60 11.44
C GLN A 104 3.59 -14.37 11.81
N GLU A 105 3.71 -13.28 11.05
CA GLU A 105 3.07 -11.99 11.29
C GLU A 105 1.80 -11.82 10.42
N GLU A 106 0.85 -12.73 10.58
CA GLU A 106 -0.41 -12.78 9.81
C GLU A 106 -1.21 -11.48 9.85
N ARG A 107 -1.11 -10.74 10.95
CA ARG A 107 -1.80 -9.46 11.15
C ARG A 107 -1.47 -8.44 10.05
N TYR A 108 -0.29 -8.52 9.44
CA TYR A 108 0.18 -7.57 8.43
C TYR A 108 -0.02 -8.05 7.00
N TYR A 109 -0.63 -9.22 6.76
CA TYR A 109 -0.90 -9.72 5.40
C TYR A 109 -1.80 -8.79 4.58
N PHE A 110 -2.65 -8.00 5.24
CA PHE A 110 -3.45 -7.00 4.55
C PHE A 110 -2.60 -5.99 3.76
N LEU A 111 -1.35 -5.74 4.18
CA LEU A 111 -0.43 -4.87 3.44
C LEU A 111 -0.06 -5.45 2.08
N VAL A 112 0.09 -6.77 1.98
CA VAL A 112 0.33 -7.45 0.70
C VAL A 112 -0.88 -7.30 -0.23
N ASP A 113 -2.09 -7.55 0.29
CA ASP A 113 -3.32 -7.37 -0.48
C ASP A 113 -3.50 -5.89 -0.88
N TYR A 114 -3.21 -4.95 0.02
CA TYR A 114 -3.24 -3.52 -0.28
C TYR A 114 -2.27 -3.17 -1.42
N LEU A 115 -1.01 -3.63 -1.35
CA LEU A 115 0.01 -3.40 -2.37
C LEU A 115 -0.37 -3.99 -3.72
N MET A 116 -0.90 -5.22 -3.75
CA MET A 116 -1.43 -5.82 -4.98
C MET A 116 -2.62 -5.01 -5.51
N GLY A 117 -3.47 -4.51 -4.63
CA GLY A 117 -4.58 -3.65 -5.01
C GLY A 117 -4.13 -2.37 -5.71
N ILE A 118 -3.19 -1.62 -5.13
CA ILE A 118 -2.66 -0.39 -5.75
C ILE A 118 -1.84 -0.68 -7.01
N PHE A 119 -1.11 -1.80 -7.06
CA PHE A 119 -0.40 -2.25 -8.25
C PHE A 119 -1.36 -2.45 -9.44
N TYR A 120 -2.44 -3.21 -9.24
CA TYR A 120 -3.44 -3.40 -10.29
C TYR A 120 -4.20 -2.12 -10.63
N GLY A 121 -4.43 -1.24 -9.64
CA GLY A 121 -5.02 0.09 -9.87
C GLY A 121 -4.13 0.99 -10.72
N ALA A 122 -2.82 0.99 -10.49
CA ALA A 122 -1.86 1.73 -11.30
C ALA A 122 -1.79 1.23 -12.76
N ARG A 123 -2.28 0.01 -13.00
CA ARG A 123 -2.35 -0.64 -14.33
C ARG A 123 -3.77 -0.63 -14.92
N ASP A 124 -4.68 0.16 -14.37
CA ASP A 124 -6.09 0.28 -14.79
C ASP A 124 -6.89 -1.05 -14.77
N ASN A 125 -6.39 -2.07 -14.04
CA ASN A 125 -7.12 -3.32 -13.80
C ASN A 125 -8.04 -3.16 -12.59
N ASN A 126 -9.13 -2.42 -12.78
CA ASN A 126 -10.05 -2.08 -11.69
C ASN A 126 -10.70 -3.31 -11.03
N SER A 127 -10.85 -4.43 -11.75
CA SER A 127 -11.44 -5.64 -11.19
C SER A 127 -10.54 -6.28 -10.15
N LEU A 128 -9.28 -6.54 -10.47
CA LEU A 128 -8.31 -7.09 -9.53
C LEU A 128 -7.97 -6.08 -8.43
N CYS A 129 -7.84 -4.79 -8.76
CA CYS A 129 -7.65 -3.74 -7.78
C CYS A 129 -8.76 -3.77 -6.72
N GLN A 130 -10.03 -3.82 -7.13
CA GLN A 130 -11.15 -3.89 -6.19
C GLN A 130 -11.14 -5.17 -5.38
N GLU A 131 -10.83 -6.31 -5.98
CA GLU A 131 -10.74 -7.59 -5.28
C GLU A 131 -9.72 -7.54 -4.14
N TYR A 132 -8.48 -7.15 -4.45
CA TYR A 132 -7.39 -7.10 -3.47
C TYR A 132 -7.63 -6.05 -2.39
N LEU A 133 -8.09 -4.84 -2.75
CA LEU A 133 -8.41 -3.81 -1.76
C LEU A 133 -9.59 -4.22 -0.85
N THR A 134 -10.56 -4.98 -1.38
CA THR A 134 -11.65 -5.53 -0.56
C THR A 134 -11.11 -6.53 0.44
N LYS A 135 -10.22 -7.46 0.03
CA LYS A 135 -9.54 -8.40 0.94
C LYS A 135 -8.76 -7.65 2.02
N ALA A 136 -7.98 -6.65 1.64
CA ALA A 136 -7.23 -5.83 2.59
C ALA A 136 -8.16 -5.16 3.62
N TYR A 137 -9.27 -4.55 3.16
CA TYR A 137 -10.25 -3.93 4.04
C TYR A 137 -10.90 -4.93 5.01
N GLU A 138 -11.35 -6.08 4.49
CA GLU A 138 -12.00 -7.13 5.29
C GLU A 138 -11.08 -7.67 6.39
N ALA A 139 -9.79 -7.81 6.11
CA ALA A 139 -8.80 -8.26 7.07
C ALA A 139 -8.64 -7.31 8.27
N ILE A 140 -8.82 -6.00 8.07
CA ILE A 140 -8.57 -4.98 9.11
C ILE A 140 -9.83 -4.27 9.59
N GLN A 141 -11.02 -4.56 9.06
CA GLN A 141 -12.25 -3.80 9.32
C GLN A 141 -12.62 -3.69 10.81
N ASN A 142 -12.18 -4.64 11.63
CA ASN A 142 -12.46 -4.68 13.07
C ASN A 142 -11.25 -4.30 13.94
N ASP A 143 -10.09 -3.96 13.34
CA ASP A 143 -8.90 -3.57 14.11
C ASP A 143 -8.89 -2.05 14.35
N GLU A 144 -9.22 -1.64 15.58
CA GLU A 144 -9.27 -0.22 15.97
C GLU A 144 -7.91 0.47 15.89
N LYS A 145 -6.80 -0.27 16.00
CA LYS A 145 -5.45 0.28 15.91
C LYS A 145 -5.05 0.64 14.47
N LEU A 146 -5.78 0.10 13.48
CA LEU A 146 -5.57 0.33 12.06
C LEU A 146 -6.67 1.23 11.45
N LEU A 147 -7.19 2.17 12.23
CA LEU A 147 -8.25 3.09 11.77
C LEU A 147 -7.81 3.90 10.54
N HIS A 148 -6.59 4.43 10.56
CA HIS A 148 -6.05 5.22 9.46
C HIS A 148 -5.92 4.38 8.19
N GLU A 149 -5.40 3.16 8.30
CA GLU A 149 -5.25 2.21 7.20
C GLU A 149 -6.61 1.80 6.61
N ARG A 150 -7.61 1.57 7.46
CA ARG A 150 -8.97 1.30 6.99
C ARG A 150 -9.53 2.45 6.16
N VAL A 151 -9.32 3.68 6.60
CA VAL A 151 -9.75 4.89 5.87
C VAL A 151 -8.98 4.99 4.55
N ASN A 152 -7.67 4.74 4.54
CA ASN A 152 -6.86 4.76 3.33
C ASN A 152 -7.31 3.72 2.30
N VAL A 153 -7.58 2.47 2.74
CA VAL A 153 -8.11 1.44 1.84
C VAL A 153 -9.47 1.85 1.27
N LEU A 154 -10.35 2.46 2.08
CA LEU A 154 -11.62 2.99 1.59
C LEU A 154 -11.42 4.14 0.59
N HIS A 155 -10.44 5.03 0.79
CA HIS A 155 -10.10 6.06 -0.20
C HIS A 155 -9.71 5.46 -1.54
N MET A 156 -8.90 4.39 -1.54
CA MET A 156 -8.55 3.67 -2.78
C MET A 156 -9.78 3.02 -3.43
N LEU A 157 -10.66 2.38 -2.64
CA LEU A 157 -11.90 1.80 -3.13
C LEU A 157 -12.87 2.86 -3.69
N ILE A 158 -12.91 4.07 -3.13
CA ILE A 158 -13.65 5.19 -3.73
C ILE A 158 -13.02 5.54 -5.07
N ASN A 159 -11.69 5.73 -5.10
CA ASN A 159 -10.96 6.21 -6.27
C ASN A 159 -11.20 5.34 -7.50
N ILE A 160 -11.10 4.02 -7.38
CA ILE A 160 -11.32 3.10 -8.51
C ILE A 160 -12.78 3.05 -8.98
N ASN A 161 -13.73 3.49 -8.17
CA ASN A 161 -15.15 3.52 -8.51
C ASN A 161 -15.65 4.90 -8.97
N ILE A 162 -14.79 5.94 -8.98
CA ILE A 162 -15.18 7.32 -9.36
C ILE A 162 -15.89 7.37 -10.72
N PHE A 163 -15.34 6.69 -11.73
CA PHE A 163 -15.86 6.71 -13.10
C PHE A 163 -16.73 5.50 -13.44
N GLY A 164 -16.72 4.47 -12.58
CA GLY A 164 -17.42 3.20 -12.84
C GLY A 164 -18.76 3.11 -12.12
N ASP A 165 -18.73 2.86 -10.82
CA ASP A 165 -19.92 2.62 -9.99
C ASP A 165 -20.10 3.72 -8.92
N GLN A 166 -20.90 4.72 -9.28
CA GLN A 166 -21.22 5.86 -8.41
C GLN A 166 -21.72 5.42 -7.03
N LEU A 167 -22.61 4.42 -7.01
CA LEU A 167 -23.20 3.98 -5.75
C LEU A 167 -22.16 3.32 -4.83
N LYS A 168 -21.26 2.52 -5.39
CA LYS A 168 -20.14 1.97 -4.62
C LYS A 168 -19.22 3.07 -4.11
N ALA A 169 -18.82 4.03 -4.96
CA ALA A 169 -18.01 5.16 -4.56
C ALA A 169 -18.63 5.92 -3.38
N TYR A 170 -19.92 6.21 -3.44
CA TYR A 170 -20.64 6.89 -2.35
C TYR A 170 -20.73 6.06 -1.09
N ASN A 171 -21.00 4.74 -1.19
CA ASN A 171 -21.08 3.84 -0.05
C ASN A 171 -19.74 3.72 0.67
N TYR A 172 -18.61 3.61 -0.06
CA TYR A 172 -17.28 3.59 0.54
C TYR A 172 -16.96 4.94 1.21
N ALA A 173 -17.33 6.05 0.56
CA ALA A 173 -17.16 7.39 1.15
C ALA A 173 -17.96 7.55 2.45
N ASP A 174 -19.22 7.10 2.49
CA ASP A 174 -20.05 7.17 3.69
C ASP A 174 -19.48 6.29 4.82
N LYS A 175 -18.91 5.11 4.50
CA LYS A 175 -18.19 4.30 5.48
C LYS A 175 -16.97 5.04 6.04
N ALA A 176 -16.14 5.65 5.19
CA ALA A 176 -14.97 6.40 5.62
C ALA A 176 -15.37 7.61 6.50
N LEU A 177 -16.38 8.38 6.10
CA LEU A 177 -16.90 9.51 6.87
C LEU A 177 -17.45 9.13 8.25
N ALA A 178 -17.98 7.91 8.39
CA ALA A 178 -18.48 7.39 9.67
C ALA A 178 -17.37 6.94 10.62
N MET A 179 -16.16 6.69 10.11
CA MET A 179 -15.06 6.12 10.88
C MET A 179 -14.11 7.18 11.45
N THR A 180 -13.83 8.25 10.69
CA THR A 180 -12.80 9.23 11.06
C THR A 180 -13.40 10.56 11.52
N THR A 181 -12.69 11.21 12.45
CA THR A 181 -12.92 12.61 12.84
C THR A 181 -11.73 13.48 12.46
N ASP A 182 -10.69 12.91 11.88
CA ASP A 182 -9.53 13.65 11.40
C ASP A 182 -9.93 14.58 10.25
N SER A 183 -9.51 15.83 10.32
CA SER A 183 -9.91 16.85 9.35
C SER A 183 -9.31 16.62 7.96
N THR A 184 -8.16 15.97 7.87
CA THR A 184 -7.48 15.65 6.61
C THR A 184 -8.20 14.50 5.91
N ASP A 185 -8.46 13.41 6.65
CA ASP A 185 -9.21 12.26 6.13
C ASP A 185 -10.63 12.67 5.69
N LEU A 186 -11.33 13.47 6.50
CA LEU A 186 -12.64 14.00 6.13
C LEU A 186 -12.58 14.84 4.85
N CYS A 187 -11.59 15.74 4.73
CA CYS A 187 -11.41 16.58 3.54
C CYS A 187 -11.12 15.72 2.30
N THR A 188 -10.24 14.73 2.42
CA THR A 188 -9.92 13.77 1.36
C THR A 188 -11.16 12.97 0.94
N THR A 189 -11.92 12.45 1.90
CA THR A 189 -13.13 11.67 1.60
C THR A 189 -14.19 12.51 0.88
N TYR A 190 -14.45 13.75 1.34
CA TYR A 190 -15.38 14.65 0.63
C TYR A 190 -14.86 15.03 -0.76
N ALA A 191 -13.55 15.21 -0.93
CA ALA A 191 -12.97 15.49 -2.24
C ALA A 191 -13.18 14.32 -3.20
N LEU A 192 -12.85 13.09 -2.80
CA LEU A 192 -13.08 11.89 -3.60
C LEU A 192 -14.58 11.69 -3.94
N LYS A 193 -15.47 11.89 -2.96
CA LYS A 193 -16.92 11.83 -3.19
C LYS A 193 -17.39 12.90 -4.17
N SER A 194 -16.81 14.10 -4.13
CA SER A 194 -17.12 15.17 -5.09
C SER A 194 -16.61 14.85 -6.50
N MET A 195 -15.47 14.15 -6.62
CA MET A 195 -14.97 13.68 -7.91
C MET A 195 -15.91 12.65 -8.55
N ALA A 196 -16.44 11.71 -7.75
CA ALA A 196 -17.46 10.77 -8.22
C ALA A 196 -18.76 11.51 -8.63
N ALA A 197 -19.17 12.53 -7.89
CA ALA A 197 -20.29 13.35 -8.25
C ALA A 197 -20.10 14.11 -9.58
N LEU A 198 -18.89 14.65 -9.82
CA LEU A 198 -18.55 15.27 -11.10
C LEU A 198 -18.60 14.27 -12.26
N ALA A 199 -17.98 13.09 -12.08
CA ALA A 199 -17.94 12.06 -13.12
C ALA A 199 -19.36 11.60 -13.58
N HIS A 200 -20.32 11.65 -12.67
CA HIS A 200 -21.70 11.26 -12.91
C HIS A 200 -22.70 12.45 -13.03
N SER A 201 -22.17 13.67 -13.17
CA SER A 201 -22.97 14.90 -13.33
C SER A 201 -23.96 15.17 -12.18
N ASP A 202 -23.66 14.69 -10.97
CA ASP A 202 -24.47 14.87 -9.75
C ASP A 202 -24.10 16.19 -9.06
N GLN A 203 -24.67 17.31 -9.56
CA GLN A 203 -24.40 18.63 -9.02
C GLN A 203 -24.80 18.76 -7.54
N ALA A 204 -25.93 18.17 -7.13
CA ALA A 204 -26.41 18.29 -5.76
C ALA A 204 -25.44 17.65 -4.75
N MET A 205 -24.90 16.47 -5.05
CA MET A 205 -23.90 15.80 -4.23
C MET A 205 -22.58 16.56 -4.25
N PHE A 206 -22.16 17.06 -5.42
CA PHE A 206 -20.96 17.88 -5.54
C PHE A 206 -21.00 19.10 -4.62
N GLU A 207 -22.07 19.90 -4.68
CA GLU A 207 -22.22 21.12 -3.87
C GLU A 207 -22.25 20.79 -2.37
N LYS A 208 -22.89 19.69 -1.98
CA LYS A 208 -22.88 19.21 -0.60
C LYS A 208 -21.47 18.90 -0.11
N CYS A 209 -20.69 18.16 -0.90
CA CYS A 209 -19.29 17.82 -0.57
C CYS A 209 -18.41 19.08 -0.56
N TYR A 210 -18.55 19.95 -1.56
CA TYR A 210 -17.80 21.20 -1.65
C TYR A 210 -18.02 22.09 -0.43
N ALA A 211 -19.25 22.24 0.04
CA ALA A 211 -19.56 23.00 1.24
C ALA A 211 -18.87 22.43 2.50
N GLN A 212 -18.79 21.10 2.63
CA GLN A 212 -18.07 20.47 3.75
C GLN A 212 -16.56 20.69 3.65
N ILE A 213 -15.97 20.57 2.46
CA ILE A 213 -14.54 20.86 2.23
C ILE A 213 -14.25 22.31 2.65
N GLN A 214 -15.05 23.29 2.21
CA GLN A 214 -14.87 24.70 2.58
C GLN A 214 -14.95 24.92 4.11
N LYS A 215 -15.86 24.22 4.78
CA LYS A 215 -16.00 24.29 6.24
C LYS A 215 -14.78 23.73 6.96
N LEU A 216 -14.28 22.57 6.53
CA LEU A 216 -13.12 21.91 7.13
C LEU A 216 -11.83 22.72 6.91
N ARG A 217 -11.73 23.42 5.80
CA ARG A 217 -10.55 24.20 5.40
C ARG A 217 -10.58 25.66 5.82
N LYS A 218 -11.58 26.10 6.56
CA LYS A 218 -11.71 27.51 6.99
C LYS A 218 -10.42 27.99 7.68
N GLY A 219 -9.76 28.97 7.06
CA GLY A 219 -8.48 29.52 7.54
C GLY A 219 -7.22 28.73 7.15
N LYS A 220 -7.34 27.67 6.38
CA LYS A 220 -6.21 26.93 5.79
C LYS A 220 -6.11 27.22 4.29
N GLY A 221 -4.90 27.23 3.73
CA GLY A 221 -4.67 27.45 2.30
C GLY A 221 -5.33 26.38 1.41
N ASP A 222 -5.31 26.61 0.08
CA ASP A 222 -5.88 25.66 -0.91
C ASP A 222 -4.96 24.52 -1.28
N ASP A 223 -3.85 24.37 -0.58
CA ASP A 223 -2.84 23.35 -0.86
C ASP A 223 -3.25 22.02 -0.22
N TYR A 224 -3.92 21.19 -1.01
CA TYR A 224 -4.22 19.80 -0.69
C TYR A 224 -4.29 18.94 -1.97
N GLN A 225 -3.99 17.67 -1.82
CA GLN A 225 -3.80 16.73 -2.92
C GLN A 225 -4.92 16.76 -3.98
N TYR A 226 -6.18 16.85 -3.57
CA TYR A 226 -7.34 16.80 -4.47
C TYR A 226 -7.89 18.15 -4.88
N ASN A 227 -7.24 19.26 -4.51
CA ASN A 227 -7.74 20.60 -4.80
C ASN A 227 -8.00 20.84 -6.30
N ARG A 228 -7.09 20.40 -7.18
CA ARG A 228 -7.25 20.55 -8.63
C ARG A 228 -8.53 19.89 -9.13
N TYR A 229 -8.82 18.68 -8.67
CA TYR A 229 -10.02 17.93 -9.06
C TYR A 229 -11.30 18.61 -8.58
N VAL A 230 -11.32 19.08 -7.33
CA VAL A 230 -12.47 19.83 -6.78
C VAL A 230 -12.68 21.14 -7.55
N ARG A 231 -11.60 21.82 -7.96
CA ARG A 231 -11.68 23.03 -8.80
C ARG A 231 -12.24 22.73 -10.19
N ILE A 232 -11.84 21.62 -10.82
CA ILE A 232 -12.43 21.17 -12.09
C ILE A 232 -13.94 21.06 -11.93
N GLY A 233 -14.42 20.34 -10.92
CA GLY A 233 -15.86 20.18 -10.66
C GLY A 233 -16.55 21.54 -10.42
N ARG A 234 -15.93 22.42 -9.63
CA ARG A 234 -16.48 23.75 -9.35
C ARG A 234 -16.68 24.60 -10.61
N HIS A 235 -15.67 24.65 -11.49
CA HIS A 235 -15.78 25.37 -12.75
C HIS A 235 -16.77 24.71 -13.71
N THR A 236 -16.79 23.38 -13.77
CA THR A 236 -17.71 22.63 -14.63
C THR A 236 -19.18 22.90 -14.25
N PHE A 237 -19.56 22.81 -12.97
CA PHE A 237 -20.90 23.07 -12.52
C PHE A 237 -21.30 24.57 -12.60
N ASN A 238 -20.33 25.48 -12.59
CA ASN A 238 -20.54 26.90 -12.86
C ASN A 238 -20.56 27.20 -14.37
N GLN A 239 -20.50 26.21 -15.26
CA GLN A 239 -20.51 26.39 -16.71
C GLN A 239 -19.25 27.09 -17.28
N ASP A 240 -18.17 27.19 -16.49
CA ASP A 240 -16.88 27.72 -16.91
C ASP A 240 -16.00 26.58 -17.47
N TYR A 241 -16.47 25.97 -18.57
CA TYR A 241 -15.91 24.76 -19.14
C TYR A 241 -14.50 24.95 -19.69
N GLU A 242 -14.18 26.14 -20.22
CA GLU A 242 -12.84 26.44 -20.75
C GLU A 242 -11.79 26.38 -19.65
N LEU A 243 -12.07 27.00 -18.49
CA LEU A 243 -11.17 26.97 -17.35
C LEU A 243 -11.08 25.56 -16.74
N ALA A 244 -12.22 24.84 -16.65
CA ALA A 244 -12.24 23.46 -16.19
C ALA A 244 -11.34 22.56 -17.07
N ALA A 245 -11.46 22.64 -18.40
CA ALA A 245 -10.63 21.91 -19.34
C ALA A 245 -9.14 22.25 -19.19
N LYS A 246 -8.81 23.55 -19.07
CA LYS A 246 -7.43 23.97 -18.82
C LYS A 246 -6.82 23.43 -17.54
N ILE A 247 -7.63 23.30 -16.47
CA ILE A 247 -7.16 22.67 -15.23
C ILE A 247 -6.97 21.16 -15.45
N CYS A 248 -7.87 20.48 -16.18
CA CYS A 248 -7.67 19.07 -16.55
C CYS A 248 -6.34 18.86 -17.29
N ASP A 249 -6.00 19.72 -18.27
CA ASP A 249 -4.74 19.63 -19.02
C ASP A 249 -3.49 19.78 -18.16
N SER A 250 -3.61 20.37 -16.97
CA SER A 250 -2.51 20.48 -16.00
C SER A 250 -2.32 19.22 -15.13
N LEU A 251 -3.17 18.21 -15.26
CA LEU A 251 -3.04 16.95 -14.54
C LEU A 251 -1.98 16.06 -15.20
N THR A 252 -1.08 15.53 -14.40
CA THR A 252 0.02 14.68 -14.86
C THR A 252 -0.40 13.24 -15.17
N PHE A 253 -1.43 12.74 -14.48
CA PHE A 253 -1.94 11.40 -14.69
C PHE A 253 -2.88 11.36 -15.90
N GLU A 254 -2.41 10.80 -17.01
CA GLU A 254 -3.07 10.87 -18.31
C GLU A 254 -4.49 10.29 -18.33
N VAL A 255 -4.67 9.08 -17.82
CA VAL A 255 -5.99 8.42 -17.81
C VAL A 255 -6.98 9.21 -16.98
N GLY A 256 -6.60 9.65 -15.78
CA GLY A 256 -7.44 10.51 -14.94
C GLY A 256 -7.74 11.86 -15.61
N ARG A 257 -6.76 12.48 -16.26
CA ARG A 257 -6.93 13.69 -17.05
C ARG A 257 -8.03 13.52 -18.14
N LEU A 258 -7.93 12.45 -18.91
CA LEU A 258 -8.88 12.17 -19.98
C LEU A 258 -10.28 11.84 -19.46
N TYR A 259 -10.40 11.13 -18.35
CA TYR A 259 -11.70 10.93 -17.70
C TYR A 259 -12.37 12.23 -17.30
N PHE A 260 -11.69 13.11 -16.55
CA PHE A 260 -12.28 14.38 -16.13
C PHE A 260 -12.55 15.31 -17.30
N LEU A 261 -11.69 15.33 -18.29
CA LEU A 261 -11.89 16.12 -19.50
C LEU A 261 -13.13 15.64 -20.28
N SER A 262 -13.37 14.33 -20.34
CA SER A 262 -14.59 13.79 -20.97
C SER A 262 -15.86 14.21 -20.22
N ALA A 263 -15.83 14.21 -18.89
CA ALA A 263 -16.94 14.69 -18.06
C ALA A 263 -17.22 16.21 -18.28
N VAL A 264 -16.19 17.03 -18.39
CA VAL A 264 -16.29 18.46 -18.70
C VAL A 264 -16.94 18.66 -20.07
N TYR A 265 -16.49 17.96 -21.13
CA TYR A 265 -17.04 18.08 -22.45
C TYR A 265 -18.45 17.50 -22.56
N HIS A 266 -18.74 16.43 -21.83
CA HIS A 266 -20.10 15.91 -21.71
C HIS A 266 -21.07 16.98 -21.20
N MET A 267 -20.73 17.63 -20.09
CA MET A 267 -21.57 18.66 -19.47
C MET A 267 -21.64 19.96 -20.29
N SER A 268 -20.58 20.31 -21.05
CA SER A 268 -20.60 21.45 -21.97
C SER A 268 -21.45 21.23 -23.21
N GLY A 269 -21.79 19.97 -23.53
CA GLY A 269 -22.49 19.59 -24.75
C GLY A 269 -21.60 19.53 -26.00
N ASP A 270 -20.27 19.72 -25.88
CA ASP A 270 -19.33 19.56 -27.01
C ASP A 270 -19.08 18.08 -27.31
N LYS A 271 -20.01 17.50 -28.07
CA LYS A 271 -19.96 16.08 -28.47
C LYS A 271 -18.72 15.72 -29.26
N ASN A 272 -18.17 16.63 -30.04
CA ASN A 272 -16.98 16.35 -30.85
C ASN A 272 -15.73 16.25 -29.96
N ALA A 273 -15.58 17.14 -29.00
CA ALA A 273 -14.49 17.09 -28.03
C ALA A 273 -14.63 15.86 -27.11
N GLU A 274 -15.85 15.56 -26.64
CA GLU A 274 -16.14 14.37 -25.83
C GLU A 274 -15.71 13.08 -26.55
N ILE A 275 -16.14 12.88 -27.80
CA ILE A 275 -15.80 11.68 -28.61
C ILE A 275 -14.28 11.56 -28.83
N ARG A 276 -13.61 12.66 -29.14
CA ARG A 276 -12.14 12.64 -29.29
C ARG A 276 -11.44 12.23 -27.99
N THR A 277 -11.88 12.82 -26.88
CA THR A 277 -11.32 12.53 -25.55
C THR A 277 -11.54 11.07 -25.15
N LEU A 278 -12.74 10.52 -25.40
CA LEU A 278 -13.05 9.10 -25.14
C LEU A 278 -12.22 8.15 -26.01
N ARG A 279 -11.95 8.49 -27.27
CA ARG A 279 -11.03 7.69 -28.11
C ARG A 279 -9.62 7.65 -27.56
N ASN A 280 -9.08 8.82 -27.19
CA ASN A 280 -7.75 8.90 -26.58
C ASN A 280 -7.70 8.12 -25.25
N LEU A 281 -8.79 8.14 -24.46
CA LEU A 281 -8.89 7.38 -23.23
C LEU A 281 -8.84 5.86 -23.49
N ILE A 282 -9.57 5.37 -24.51
CA ILE A 282 -9.55 3.94 -24.91
C ILE A 282 -8.14 3.54 -25.33
N GLU A 283 -7.45 4.37 -26.13
CA GLU A 283 -6.06 4.12 -26.53
C GLU A 283 -5.11 4.08 -25.34
N ALA A 284 -5.21 5.05 -24.42
CA ALA A 284 -4.36 5.11 -23.23
C ALA A 284 -4.54 3.87 -22.33
N ILE A 285 -5.78 3.41 -22.14
CA ILE A 285 -6.08 2.19 -21.38
C ILE A 285 -5.58 0.94 -22.14
N GLY A 286 -5.74 0.90 -23.47
CA GLY A 286 -5.28 -0.21 -24.29
C GLY A 286 -3.77 -0.45 -24.18
N HIS A 287 -2.97 0.60 -24.31
CA HIS A 287 -1.51 0.53 -24.17
C HIS A 287 -1.07 -0.01 -22.80
N ARG A 288 -1.73 0.42 -21.73
CA ARG A 288 -1.43 -0.08 -20.38
C ARG A 288 -1.80 -1.55 -20.19
N ASN A 289 -2.91 -2.00 -20.77
CA ASN A 289 -3.32 -3.40 -20.68
C ASN A 289 -2.38 -4.33 -21.45
N ASP A 290 -1.81 -3.90 -22.57
CA ASP A 290 -0.83 -4.67 -23.33
C ASP A 290 0.46 -4.88 -22.52
N GLU A 291 0.93 -3.85 -21.83
CA GLU A 291 2.06 -3.98 -20.93
C GLU A 291 1.75 -4.91 -19.74
N LEU A 292 0.55 -4.80 -19.14
CA LEU A 292 0.12 -5.66 -18.05
C LEU A 292 0.08 -7.14 -18.47
N SER A 293 -0.44 -7.43 -19.67
CA SER A 293 -0.50 -8.79 -20.20
C SER A 293 0.89 -9.40 -20.33
N SER A 294 1.88 -8.65 -20.80
CA SER A 294 3.26 -9.11 -20.92
C SER A 294 3.90 -9.41 -19.55
N LEU A 295 3.65 -8.58 -18.56
CA LEU A 295 4.11 -8.78 -17.18
C LEU A 295 3.45 -10.00 -16.51
N THR A 296 2.13 -10.18 -16.72
CA THR A 296 1.40 -11.33 -16.17
C THR A 296 1.92 -12.64 -16.72
N ILE A 297 2.21 -12.71 -18.03
CA ILE A 297 2.81 -13.90 -18.66
C ILE A 297 4.20 -14.18 -18.08
N SER A 298 5.04 -13.15 -17.93
CA SER A 298 6.37 -13.28 -17.32
C SER A 298 6.30 -13.80 -15.88
N ASN A 299 5.35 -13.29 -15.08
CA ASN A 299 5.17 -13.73 -13.70
C ASN A 299 4.68 -15.17 -13.58
N ILE A 300 3.68 -15.57 -14.40
CA ILE A 300 3.23 -16.97 -14.46
C ILE A 300 4.39 -17.88 -14.82
N GLN A 301 5.25 -17.45 -15.74
CA GLN A 301 6.42 -18.23 -16.15
C GLN A 301 7.47 -18.33 -15.06
N ASN A 302 7.66 -17.26 -14.26
CA ASN A 302 8.55 -17.26 -13.10
C ASN A 302 8.00 -18.13 -11.96
N GLU A 303 6.72 -18.04 -11.65
CA GLU A 303 6.06 -18.93 -10.67
C GLU A 303 6.18 -20.39 -11.09
N PHE A 304 5.90 -20.72 -12.35
CA PHE A 304 6.08 -22.07 -12.87
C PHE A 304 7.52 -22.57 -12.76
N ASN A 305 8.51 -21.73 -13.04
CA ASN A 305 9.91 -22.07 -12.90
C ASN A 305 10.30 -22.31 -11.43
N GLN A 306 9.83 -21.46 -10.51
CA GLN A 306 10.06 -21.62 -9.07
C GLN A 306 9.42 -22.91 -8.54
N ASP A 307 8.18 -23.23 -8.95
CA ASP A 307 7.50 -24.47 -8.60
C ASP A 307 8.26 -25.69 -9.11
N CYS A 308 8.80 -25.60 -10.32
CA CYS A 308 9.66 -26.67 -10.90
C CYS A 308 10.96 -26.85 -10.10
N GLU A 309 11.62 -25.78 -9.68
CA GLU A 309 12.83 -25.82 -8.86
C GLU A 309 12.54 -26.38 -7.47
N GLN A 310 11.45 -25.97 -6.84
CA GLN A 310 11.04 -26.54 -5.53
C GLN A 310 10.70 -28.03 -5.62
N LEU A 311 10.02 -28.46 -6.68
CA LEU A 311 9.73 -29.86 -6.94
C LEU A 311 11.03 -30.66 -7.15
N HIS A 312 12.01 -30.09 -7.83
CA HIS A 312 13.32 -30.71 -8.02
C HIS A 312 14.09 -30.82 -6.70
N ALA A 313 14.13 -29.75 -5.91
CA ALA A 313 14.77 -29.75 -4.59
C ALA A 313 14.10 -30.79 -3.65
N HIS A 314 12.77 -30.88 -3.65
CA HIS A 314 12.03 -31.85 -2.84
C HIS A 314 12.31 -33.30 -3.27
N LYS A 315 12.38 -33.56 -4.58
CA LYS A 315 12.79 -34.90 -5.10
C LYS A 315 14.21 -35.29 -4.68
N ILE A 316 15.16 -34.36 -4.74
CA ILE A 316 16.53 -34.58 -4.30
C ILE A 316 16.55 -34.86 -2.79
N GLN A 317 15.81 -34.12 -1.98
CA GLN A 317 15.72 -34.32 -0.54
C GLN A 317 15.13 -35.71 -0.18
N LEU A 318 14.07 -36.14 -0.87
CA LEU A 318 13.48 -37.46 -0.68
C LEU A 318 14.47 -38.58 -1.05
N LEU A 319 15.21 -38.39 -2.13
CA LEU A 319 16.23 -39.37 -2.57
C LEU A 319 17.38 -39.49 -1.56
N LEU A 320 17.87 -38.35 -1.04
CA LEU A 320 18.90 -38.32 0.00
C LEU A 320 18.39 -38.97 1.29
N THR A 321 17.16 -38.66 1.70
CA THR A 321 16.54 -39.30 2.89
C THR A 321 16.41 -40.79 2.70
N GLY A 322 16.00 -41.27 1.53
CA GLY A 322 15.93 -42.68 1.19
C GLY A 322 17.31 -43.41 1.29
N ILE A 323 18.37 -42.76 0.77
CA ILE A 323 19.74 -43.27 0.86
C ILE A 323 20.21 -43.38 2.33
N ILE A 324 19.92 -42.36 3.16
CA ILE A 324 20.28 -42.36 4.58
C ILE A 324 19.59 -43.50 5.31
N VAL A 325 18.26 -43.67 5.10
CA VAL A 325 17.50 -44.77 5.72
C VAL A 325 18.05 -46.14 5.29
N PHE A 326 18.39 -46.30 4.01
CA PHE A 326 18.95 -47.52 3.48
C PHE A 326 20.31 -47.86 4.13
N LEU A 327 21.21 -46.88 4.26
CA LEU A 327 22.52 -47.04 4.92
C LEU A 327 22.36 -47.39 6.40
N ILE A 328 21.43 -46.75 7.11
CA ILE A 328 21.15 -47.11 8.50
C ILE A 328 20.63 -48.54 8.61
N THR A 329 19.76 -48.97 7.72
CA THR A 329 19.21 -50.35 7.71
C THR A 329 20.32 -51.38 7.48
N ILE A 330 21.23 -51.12 6.51
CA ILE A 330 22.42 -51.98 6.29
C ILE A 330 23.28 -52.00 7.54
N GLY A 331 23.50 -50.87 8.20
CA GLY A 331 24.26 -50.78 9.44
C GLY A 331 23.66 -51.67 10.54
N PHE A 332 22.37 -51.65 10.73
CA PHE A 332 21.69 -52.52 11.70
C PHE A 332 21.81 -54.02 11.36
N ILE A 333 21.67 -54.39 10.08
CA ILE A 333 21.85 -55.78 9.62
C ILE A 333 23.29 -56.25 9.88
N ALA A 334 24.29 -55.42 9.56
CA ALA A 334 25.70 -55.75 9.79
C ALA A 334 26.02 -55.92 11.28
N VAL A 335 25.51 -55.02 12.14
CA VAL A 335 25.68 -55.14 13.60
C VAL A 335 24.98 -56.40 14.12
N GLY A 336 23.76 -56.70 13.68
CA GLY A 336 23.06 -57.93 14.04
C GLY A 336 23.79 -59.19 13.62
N TYR A 337 24.36 -59.21 12.41
CA TYR A 337 25.16 -60.31 11.91
C TYR A 337 26.45 -60.52 12.75
N LEU A 338 27.17 -59.45 13.07
CA LEU A 338 28.35 -59.50 13.90
C LEU A 338 28.06 -59.95 15.33
N TYR A 339 26.95 -59.52 15.89
CA TYR A 339 26.47 -59.95 17.20
C TYR A 339 26.17 -61.47 17.20
N HIS A 340 25.43 -61.95 16.20
CA HIS A 340 25.11 -63.38 16.06
C HIS A 340 26.35 -64.23 15.88
N LYS A 341 27.35 -63.81 15.08
CA LYS A 341 28.62 -64.50 14.85
C LYS A 341 29.48 -64.58 16.11
N ARG A 342 29.48 -63.52 16.95
CA ARG A 342 30.15 -63.53 18.25
C ARG A 342 29.52 -64.54 19.23
N HIS A 343 28.19 -64.56 19.31
CA HIS A 343 27.52 -65.53 20.19
C HIS A 343 27.62 -67.01 19.75
N ALA A 344 27.68 -67.23 18.44
CA ALA A 344 27.88 -68.60 17.91
C ALA A 344 29.29 -69.11 18.12
N LYS A 345 30.32 -68.29 18.38
CA LYS A 345 31.69 -68.74 18.72
C LYS A 345 31.85 -68.98 20.22
N ASN A 346 30.97 -68.56 21.07
CA ASN A 346 31.03 -68.73 22.53
C ASN A 346 30.14 -69.88 23.04
N LYS A 347 29.49 -70.63 22.14
CA LYS A 347 28.89 -71.95 22.38
C LYS A 347 29.80 -73.04 21.76
#